data_fabd1a7149753ec723fb271418105697
#
_entry.id   fabd1a7149753ec723fb271418105697
#
_cell.length_a   1.000
_cell.length_b   1.000
_cell.length_c   1.000
_cell.angle_alpha   90.00
_cell.angle_beta   90.00
_cell.angle_gamma   90.00
#
_symmetry.space_group_name_H-M   'P 1'
#
loop_
_entity.id
_entity.type
_entity.pdbx_description
1 polymer ?
#
loop_
_entity_poly.entity_id
_entity_poly.type
_entity_poly.pdbx_seq_one_letter_code
_entity_poly.pdbx_strand_id
1 'polypeptide(L)'
;MGRRGLYSAIASVLTAAACALAASATPNPPHLADKSPSAIAVDVELVIAVDVSYSMDPDEQAPQREGYIMALTSREFMQALREGANSKIAITYFEWAGQFDQKIIMPWRLIEGPESADAVANEIAAAPYRRASRTSISGGLTFAKTLFDHSGYHGLRRVIDVSGDGANNAGPLVVPTRDDVLVAGITINGLPIMLKRPYPGTMDMENLDVYYEDCVIGGPGAFVVPIRERAKFIEATRTKLVLEVAGRQPEPRVIPASSQAPRISCTIGEKMWQDRWGGRGLDFQ
;
A
#
# COMPACT_ATOMS: atom_id res chain seq x y z
N MET A 1 -14.32 -46.42 85.09
CA MET A 1 -15.13 -47.12 84.05
C MET A 1 -15.46 -46.17 82.94
N GLY A 2 -15.24 -46.52 81.72
CA GLY A 2 -15.78 -45.83 80.49
C GLY A 2 -14.75 -45.09 79.60
N ARG A 3 -14.07 -45.82 78.73
CA ARG A 3 -13.34 -45.32 77.54
C ARG A 3 -14.31 -44.72 76.54
N ARG A 4 -14.01 -43.58 75.94
CA ARG A 4 -14.51 -43.24 74.65
C ARG A 4 -13.45 -42.43 73.91
N GLY A 5 -13.14 -42.91 72.70
CA GLY A 5 -12.04 -42.57 71.90
C GLY A 5 -12.23 -41.28 71.10
N LEU A 6 -11.09 -40.72 70.79
CA LEU A 6 -10.89 -39.55 70.00
C LEU A 6 -10.77 -39.98 68.52
N TYR A 7 -11.65 -39.51 67.64
CA TYR A 7 -11.44 -39.59 66.19
C TYR A 7 -10.98 -38.21 65.67
N SER A 8 -9.73 -38.21 65.26
CA SER A 8 -9.13 -37.07 64.63
C SER A 8 -9.50 -37.11 63.12
N ALA A 9 -10.22 -36.10 62.61
CA ALA A 9 -10.51 -35.93 61.20
C ALA A 9 -9.45 -35.05 60.60
N ILE A 10 -8.64 -35.64 59.73
CA ILE A 10 -7.67 -34.90 58.88
C ILE A 10 -8.43 -34.43 57.65
N ALA A 11 -8.63 -33.11 57.52
CA ALA A 11 -9.14 -32.46 56.28
C ALA A 11 -8.01 -32.21 55.34
N SER A 12 -7.94 -32.97 54.24
CA SER A 12 -7.00 -32.72 53.13
C SER A 12 -7.55 -31.63 52.23
N VAL A 13 -6.86 -30.48 52.18
CA VAL A 13 -7.14 -29.41 51.22
C VAL A 13 -6.43 -29.74 49.91
N LEU A 14 -7.19 -30.11 48.89
CA LEU A 14 -6.72 -30.22 47.51
C LEU A 14 -6.73 -28.83 46.86
N THR A 15 -5.58 -28.22 46.71
CA THR A 15 -5.39 -27.04 45.84
C THR A 15 -5.25 -27.49 44.40
N ALA A 16 -6.30 -27.26 43.59
CA ALA A 16 -6.26 -27.44 42.16
C ALA A 16 -5.52 -26.24 41.51
N ALA A 17 -4.29 -26.49 41.04
CA ALA A 17 -3.57 -25.52 40.21
C ALA A 17 -4.14 -25.55 38.79
N ALA A 18 -4.90 -24.50 38.41
CA ALA A 18 -5.35 -24.28 37.05
C ALA A 18 -4.16 -23.76 36.21
N CYS A 19 -3.53 -24.63 35.42
CA CYS A 19 -2.62 -24.22 34.36
C CYS A 19 -3.42 -23.56 33.24
N ALA A 20 -3.38 -22.23 33.18
CA ALA A 20 -3.84 -21.47 32.01
C ALA A 20 -2.89 -21.74 30.85
N LEU A 21 -3.29 -22.58 29.90
CA LEU A 21 -2.65 -22.72 28.61
C LEU A 21 -2.89 -21.42 27.83
N ALA A 22 -1.88 -20.54 27.78
CA ALA A 22 -1.84 -19.45 26.86
C ALA A 22 -1.74 -20.05 25.45
N ALA A 23 -2.85 -20.04 24.71
CA ALA A 23 -2.86 -20.35 23.29
C ALA A 23 -2.01 -19.31 22.58
N SER A 24 -0.76 -19.66 22.24
CA SER A 24 0.06 -18.88 21.32
C SER A 24 -0.67 -18.85 19.99
N ALA A 25 -1.23 -17.71 19.61
CA ALA A 25 -1.75 -17.49 18.28
C ALA A 25 -0.56 -17.62 17.31
N THR A 26 -0.47 -18.75 16.62
CA THR A 26 0.43 -18.89 15.50
C THR A 26 0.02 -17.85 14.46
N PRO A 27 0.96 -17.01 13.95
CA PRO A 27 0.62 -16.11 12.85
C PRO A 27 0.09 -16.97 11.69
N ASN A 28 -1.09 -16.62 11.19
CA ASN A 28 -1.61 -17.24 9.99
C ASN A 28 -0.55 -17.13 8.88
N PRO A 29 -0.23 -18.23 8.19
CA PRO A 29 0.64 -18.14 7.04
C PRO A 29 0.05 -17.15 6.04
N PRO A 30 0.87 -16.34 5.35
CA PRO A 30 0.38 -15.40 4.37
C PRO A 30 -0.52 -16.14 3.37
N HIS A 31 -1.72 -15.62 3.14
CA HIS A 31 -2.64 -16.13 2.13
C HIS A 31 -1.94 -15.99 0.77
N LEU A 32 -1.43 -17.08 0.25
CA LEU A 32 -0.85 -17.13 -1.08
C LEU A 32 -1.98 -16.94 -2.09
N ALA A 33 -1.78 -16.00 -3.01
CA ALA A 33 -2.71 -15.72 -4.09
C ALA A 33 -2.89 -16.94 -5.00
N ASP A 34 -3.90 -16.92 -5.79
CA ASP A 34 -4.41 -17.90 -6.73
C ASP A 34 -3.83 -19.32 -6.63
N LYS A 35 -4.63 -20.25 -6.08
CA LYS A 35 -4.26 -21.67 -5.95
C LYS A 35 -4.44 -22.45 -7.26
N SER A 36 -4.58 -21.76 -8.40
CA SER A 36 -4.69 -22.44 -9.69
C SER A 36 -3.39 -23.18 -10.00
N PRO A 37 -3.44 -24.49 -10.31
CA PRO A 37 -2.25 -25.25 -10.70
C PRO A 37 -1.53 -24.70 -11.94
N SER A 38 -2.17 -23.80 -12.69
CA SER A 38 -1.65 -23.17 -13.91
C SER A 38 -1.08 -21.76 -13.68
N ALA A 39 -1.11 -21.23 -12.45
CA ALA A 39 -0.59 -19.91 -12.17
C ALA A 39 0.93 -19.86 -12.33
N ILE A 40 1.42 -18.82 -13.00
CA ILE A 40 2.85 -18.63 -13.25
C ILE A 40 3.52 -18.12 -11.96
N ALA A 41 4.56 -18.84 -11.48
CA ALA A 41 5.33 -18.40 -10.32
C ALA A 41 6.18 -17.17 -10.65
N VAL A 42 6.08 -16.14 -9.79
CA VAL A 42 6.82 -14.88 -9.90
C VAL A 42 7.34 -14.43 -8.54
N ASP A 43 8.33 -13.56 -8.50
CA ASP A 43 8.87 -13.05 -7.24
C ASP A 43 7.92 -12.00 -6.60
N VAL A 44 7.29 -11.19 -7.45
CA VAL A 44 6.37 -10.15 -7.02
C VAL A 44 5.18 -10.08 -7.98
N GLU A 45 3.98 -10.00 -7.42
CA GLU A 45 2.82 -9.43 -8.10
C GLU A 45 2.73 -7.97 -7.68
N LEU A 46 2.96 -7.04 -8.61
CA LEU A 46 3.02 -5.60 -8.37
C LEU A 46 1.87 -4.88 -9.05
N VAL A 47 1.05 -4.21 -8.25
CA VAL A 47 0.01 -3.29 -8.72
C VAL A 47 0.53 -1.87 -8.59
N ILE A 48 0.72 -1.15 -9.70
CA ILE A 48 1.04 0.27 -9.72
C ILE A 48 -0.28 1.06 -9.81
N ALA A 49 -0.59 1.79 -8.73
CA ALA A 49 -1.80 2.59 -8.56
C ALA A 49 -1.45 4.09 -8.60
N VAL A 50 -1.80 4.77 -9.69
CA VAL A 50 -1.36 6.12 -10.00
C VAL A 50 -2.50 7.14 -9.89
N ASP A 51 -2.31 8.15 -9.06
CA ASP A 51 -3.24 9.28 -8.91
C ASP A 51 -3.27 10.14 -10.18
N VAL A 52 -4.48 10.40 -10.66
CA VAL A 52 -4.77 11.33 -11.77
C VAL A 52 -5.83 12.35 -11.35
N SER A 53 -5.96 12.62 -10.06
CA SER A 53 -6.87 13.62 -9.52
C SER A 53 -6.54 15.02 -10.06
N TYR A 54 -7.50 15.95 -9.98
CA TYR A 54 -7.29 17.31 -10.49
C TYR A 54 -6.22 18.11 -9.74
N SER A 55 -5.80 17.66 -8.55
CA SER A 55 -4.62 18.20 -7.88
C SER A 55 -3.33 17.92 -8.65
N MET A 56 -3.22 16.74 -9.28
CA MET A 56 -2.12 16.38 -10.18
C MET A 56 -2.19 17.23 -11.45
N ASP A 57 -1.32 18.20 -11.59
CA ASP A 57 -1.26 18.98 -12.83
C ASP A 57 -0.48 18.24 -13.95
N PRO A 58 -0.57 18.70 -15.23
CA PRO A 58 0.14 18.04 -16.34
C PRO A 58 1.65 17.96 -16.13
N ASP A 59 2.22 18.91 -15.41
CA ASP A 59 3.64 18.97 -15.09
C ASP A 59 4.06 17.96 -14.00
N GLU A 60 3.11 17.33 -13.34
CA GLU A 60 3.33 16.24 -12.38
C GLU A 60 2.99 14.88 -12.98
N GLN A 61 1.91 14.81 -13.78
CA GLN A 61 1.50 13.56 -14.42
C GLN A 61 2.51 13.04 -15.44
N ALA A 62 3.07 13.93 -16.27
CA ALA A 62 4.03 13.51 -17.28
C ALA A 62 5.33 12.94 -16.67
N PRO A 63 6.02 13.62 -15.72
CA PRO A 63 7.17 13.06 -15.04
C PRO A 63 6.87 11.80 -14.23
N GLN A 64 5.65 11.68 -13.66
CA GLN A 64 5.23 10.48 -12.94
C GLN A 64 5.22 9.27 -13.87
N ARG A 65 4.54 9.38 -15.02
CA ARG A 65 4.47 8.31 -16.01
C ARG A 65 5.85 8.01 -16.61
N GLU A 66 6.61 9.04 -16.97
CA GLU A 66 7.97 8.91 -17.48
C GLU A 66 8.88 8.20 -16.46
N GLY A 67 8.73 8.53 -15.17
CA GLY A 67 9.47 7.89 -14.08
C GLY A 67 9.27 6.38 -14.07
N TYR A 68 8.04 5.88 -14.18
CA TYR A 68 7.75 4.45 -14.26
C TYR A 68 8.32 3.81 -15.54
N ILE A 69 8.15 4.46 -16.71
CA ILE A 69 8.68 3.97 -17.99
C ILE A 69 10.20 3.79 -17.91
N MET A 70 10.91 4.82 -17.47
CA MET A 70 12.37 4.78 -17.35
C MET A 70 12.85 3.82 -16.25
N ALA A 71 12.10 3.68 -15.16
CA ALA A 71 12.42 2.74 -14.11
C ALA A 71 12.35 1.29 -14.60
N LEU A 72 11.29 0.93 -15.30
CA LEU A 72 11.06 -0.43 -15.82
C LEU A 72 12.15 -0.87 -16.81
N THR A 73 12.69 0.04 -17.59
CA THR A 73 13.73 -0.24 -18.59
C THR A 73 15.15 -0.01 -18.09
N SER A 74 15.33 0.36 -16.80
CA SER A 74 16.63 0.65 -16.23
C SER A 74 17.48 -0.60 -16.00
N ARG A 75 18.79 -0.43 -16.01
CA ARG A 75 19.74 -1.51 -15.71
C ARG A 75 19.59 -2.03 -14.29
N GLU A 76 19.33 -1.15 -13.37
CA GLU A 76 19.13 -1.44 -11.94
C GLU A 76 17.89 -2.30 -11.72
N PHE A 77 16.78 -2.01 -12.42
CA PHE A 77 15.57 -2.82 -12.38
C PHE A 77 15.83 -4.22 -12.97
N MET A 78 16.50 -4.30 -14.12
CA MET A 78 16.86 -5.59 -14.73
C MET A 78 17.83 -6.40 -13.85
N GLN A 79 18.70 -5.74 -13.12
CA GLN A 79 19.55 -6.42 -12.14
C GLN A 79 18.74 -6.97 -10.97
N ALA A 80 17.87 -6.16 -10.37
CA ALA A 80 17.00 -6.57 -9.28
C ALA A 80 16.09 -7.75 -9.70
N LEU A 81 15.57 -7.73 -10.92
CA LEU A 81 14.77 -8.82 -11.48
C LEU A 81 15.58 -10.13 -11.52
N ARG A 82 16.82 -10.11 -12.02
CA ARG A 82 17.66 -11.29 -12.11
C ARG A 82 18.11 -11.86 -10.76
N GLU A 83 18.15 -11.03 -9.71
CA GLU A 83 18.47 -11.44 -8.34
C GLU A 83 17.30 -12.16 -7.65
N GLY A 84 16.06 -12.07 -8.18
CA GLY A 84 14.90 -12.78 -7.67
C GLY A 84 14.97 -14.29 -7.86
N ALA A 85 14.28 -15.04 -7.02
CA ALA A 85 14.27 -16.51 -7.05
C ALA A 85 13.70 -17.10 -8.35
N ASN A 86 12.71 -16.43 -8.94
CA ASN A 86 12.07 -16.78 -10.21
C ASN A 86 12.61 -15.94 -11.37
N SER A 87 13.32 -14.85 -11.10
CA SER A 87 13.76 -13.83 -12.07
C SER A 87 12.60 -13.31 -12.91
N LYS A 88 11.41 -13.21 -12.34
CA LYS A 88 10.17 -12.83 -12.98
C LYS A 88 9.30 -12.03 -12.02
N ILE A 89 8.62 -11.02 -12.55
CA ILE A 89 7.53 -10.32 -11.84
C ILE A 89 6.28 -10.24 -12.72
N ALA A 90 5.13 -10.19 -12.08
CA ALA A 90 3.89 -9.79 -12.72
C ALA A 90 3.56 -8.36 -12.32
N ILE A 91 3.16 -7.54 -13.28
CA ILE A 91 2.86 -6.13 -13.06
C ILE A 91 1.55 -5.73 -13.74
N THR A 92 0.78 -4.87 -13.10
CA THR A 92 -0.37 -4.18 -13.67
C THR A 92 -0.31 -2.70 -13.32
N TYR A 93 -0.86 -1.85 -14.16
CA TYR A 93 -0.87 -0.40 -13.98
C TYR A 93 -2.30 0.13 -14.15
N PHE A 94 -2.80 0.84 -13.16
CA PHE A 94 -4.08 1.53 -13.25
C PHE A 94 -3.99 2.95 -12.72
N GLU A 95 -4.86 3.81 -13.23
CA GLU A 95 -5.03 5.18 -12.78
C GLU A 95 -6.28 5.30 -11.91
N TRP A 96 -6.21 6.12 -10.87
CA TRP A 96 -7.32 6.35 -9.94
C TRP A 96 -7.47 7.84 -9.58
N ALA A 97 -8.69 8.22 -9.15
CA ALA A 97 -9.02 9.53 -8.60
C ALA A 97 -10.12 9.41 -7.54
N GLY A 98 -11.38 9.64 -7.88
CA GLY A 98 -12.52 9.48 -6.97
C GLY A 98 -12.80 8.03 -6.57
N GLN A 99 -13.73 7.85 -5.63
CA GLN A 99 -14.05 6.55 -5.03
C GLN A 99 -14.34 5.43 -6.06
N PHE A 100 -15.00 5.75 -7.17
CA PHE A 100 -15.39 4.80 -8.22
C PHE A 100 -14.72 5.11 -9.56
N ASP A 101 -13.66 5.90 -9.55
CA ASP A 101 -12.93 6.27 -10.74
C ASP A 101 -11.58 5.57 -10.77
N GLN A 102 -11.58 4.34 -11.26
CA GLN A 102 -10.38 3.54 -11.51
C GLN A 102 -10.39 3.05 -12.96
N LYS A 103 -9.25 3.14 -13.63
CA LYS A 103 -9.09 2.72 -15.01
C LYS A 103 -7.81 1.91 -15.18
N ILE A 104 -7.94 0.64 -15.53
CA ILE A 104 -6.80 -0.19 -15.92
C ILE A 104 -6.24 0.39 -17.23
N ILE A 105 -4.99 0.80 -17.19
CA ILE A 105 -4.22 1.26 -18.35
C ILE A 105 -3.51 0.08 -18.99
N MET A 106 -2.90 -0.77 -18.17
CA MET A 106 -2.21 -1.98 -18.59
C MET A 106 -2.66 -3.13 -17.68
N PRO A 107 -3.32 -4.16 -18.23
CA PRO A 107 -3.65 -5.36 -17.46
C PRO A 107 -2.38 -6.10 -17.06
N TRP A 108 -2.51 -7.18 -16.27
CA TRP A 108 -1.36 -7.95 -15.83
C TRP A 108 -0.45 -8.38 -16.99
N ARG A 109 0.84 -8.12 -16.83
CA ARG A 109 1.93 -8.49 -17.74
C ARG A 109 3.05 -9.16 -16.99
N LEU A 110 3.66 -10.17 -17.60
CA LEU A 110 4.88 -10.79 -17.11
C LEU A 110 6.10 -9.99 -17.58
N ILE A 111 7.00 -9.70 -16.66
CA ILE A 111 8.34 -9.20 -16.97
C ILE A 111 9.34 -10.27 -16.57
N GLU A 112 10.10 -10.75 -17.55
CA GLU A 112 11.14 -11.78 -17.39
C GLU A 112 12.46 -11.42 -18.11
N GLY A 113 12.51 -10.20 -18.68
CA GLY A 113 13.69 -9.69 -19.35
C GLY A 113 13.47 -8.35 -20.02
N PRO A 114 14.49 -7.80 -20.70
CA PRO A 114 14.44 -6.47 -21.30
C PRO A 114 13.29 -6.29 -22.31
N GLU A 115 13.08 -7.28 -23.18
CA GLU A 115 12.03 -7.19 -24.22
C GLU A 115 10.62 -7.07 -23.62
N SER A 116 10.32 -7.84 -22.57
CA SER A 116 9.04 -7.75 -21.88
C SER A 116 8.91 -6.46 -21.08
N ALA A 117 9.99 -5.93 -20.52
CA ALA A 117 10.00 -4.64 -19.84
C ALA A 117 9.78 -3.48 -20.82
N ASP A 118 10.41 -3.51 -21.98
CA ASP A 118 10.21 -2.51 -23.05
C ASP A 118 8.77 -2.54 -23.58
N ALA A 119 8.19 -3.74 -23.73
CA ALA A 119 6.79 -3.88 -24.14
C ALA A 119 5.82 -3.24 -23.12
N VAL A 120 6.04 -3.49 -21.83
CA VAL A 120 5.29 -2.88 -20.72
C VAL A 120 5.45 -1.37 -20.71
N ALA A 121 6.66 -0.86 -20.81
CA ALA A 121 6.95 0.56 -20.83
C ALA A 121 6.27 1.27 -22.01
N ASN A 122 6.29 0.66 -23.20
CA ASN A 122 5.62 1.18 -24.39
C ASN A 122 4.09 1.17 -24.25
N GLU A 123 3.48 0.15 -23.62
CA GLU A 123 2.04 0.10 -23.38
C GLU A 123 1.60 1.24 -22.44
N ILE A 124 2.36 1.50 -21.37
CA ILE A 124 2.13 2.63 -20.47
C ILE A 124 2.30 3.97 -21.18
N ALA A 125 3.35 4.11 -22.00
CA ALA A 125 3.65 5.34 -22.75
C ALA A 125 2.55 5.71 -23.76
N ALA A 126 1.95 4.71 -24.41
CA ALA A 126 0.93 4.90 -25.43
C ALA A 126 -0.44 5.32 -24.87
N ALA A 127 -0.67 5.19 -23.57
CA ALA A 127 -1.96 5.50 -22.96
C ALA A 127 -2.22 7.03 -22.96
N PRO A 128 -3.44 7.48 -23.26
CA PRO A 128 -3.78 8.90 -23.19
C PRO A 128 -3.73 9.39 -21.73
N TYR A 129 -3.34 10.65 -21.52
CA TYR A 129 -3.47 11.30 -20.23
C TYR A 129 -4.94 11.58 -19.91
N ARG A 130 -5.31 11.40 -18.66
CA ARG A 130 -6.63 11.76 -18.15
C ARG A 130 -6.50 12.46 -16.80
N ARG A 131 -7.53 13.16 -16.38
CA ARG A 131 -7.68 13.74 -15.05
C ARG A 131 -9.10 13.58 -14.59
N ALA A 132 -9.28 13.39 -13.30
CA ALA A 132 -10.60 13.22 -12.71
C ALA A 132 -10.71 13.92 -11.35
N SER A 133 -11.93 13.98 -10.83
CA SER A 133 -12.25 14.71 -9.62
C SER A 133 -12.02 13.87 -8.37
N ARG A 134 -11.59 14.50 -7.27
CA ARG A 134 -11.40 13.89 -5.95
C ARG A 134 -10.15 13.01 -5.84
N THR A 135 -9.77 12.73 -4.59
CA THR A 135 -8.65 11.87 -4.23
C THR A 135 -9.15 10.80 -3.28
N SER A 136 -9.35 9.57 -3.76
CA SER A 136 -9.79 8.44 -2.97
C SER A 136 -8.72 7.36 -2.95
N ILE A 137 -7.73 7.51 -2.07
CA ILE A 137 -6.72 6.48 -1.82
C ILE A 137 -7.42 5.18 -1.42
N SER A 138 -8.44 5.26 -0.56
CA SER A 138 -9.25 4.11 -0.14
C SER A 138 -9.95 3.41 -1.32
N GLY A 139 -10.51 4.17 -2.26
CA GLY A 139 -11.08 3.61 -3.50
C GLY A 139 -10.03 2.92 -4.36
N GLY A 140 -8.87 3.54 -4.52
CA GLY A 140 -7.72 2.97 -5.23
C GLY A 140 -7.21 1.68 -4.59
N LEU A 141 -7.03 1.65 -3.27
CA LEU A 141 -6.60 0.46 -2.53
C LEU A 141 -7.62 -0.68 -2.59
N THR A 142 -8.93 -0.37 -2.46
CA THR A 142 -10.00 -1.37 -2.59
C THR A 142 -9.98 -2.01 -3.97
N PHE A 143 -9.87 -1.20 -5.02
CA PHE A 143 -9.79 -1.69 -6.39
C PHE A 143 -8.51 -2.50 -6.63
N ALA A 144 -7.34 -2.01 -6.20
CA ALA A 144 -6.07 -2.70 -6.33
C ALA A 144 -6.10 -4.11 -5.71
N LYS A 145 -6.72 -4.25 -4.53
CA LYS A 145 -6.90 -5.55 -3.86
C LYS A 145 -7.60 -6.57 -4.75
N THR A 146 -8.65 -6.16 -5.46
CA THR A 146 -9.41 -7.08 -6.34
C THR A 146 -8.63 -7.57 -7.55
N LEU A 147 -7.59 -6.84 -7.98
CA LEU A 147 -6.79 -7.23 -9.15
C LEU A 147 -5.97 -8.50 -8.90
N PHE A 148 -5.65 -8.81 -7.64
CA PHE A 148 -4.91 -10.04 -7.31
C PHE A 148 -5.75 -11.32 -7.39
N ASP A 149 -7.08 -11.23 -7.31
CA ASP A 149 -7.95 -12.40 -7.25
C ASP A 149 -7.90 -13.24 -8.53
N HIS A 150 -7.60 -12.60 -9.65
CA HIS A 150 -7.57 -13.24 -10.99
C HIS A 150 -6.34 -12.81 -11.79
N SER A 151 -5.20 -12.63 -11.12
CA SER A 151 -3.95 -12.21 -11.77
C SER A 151 -3.41 -13.24 -12.76
N GLY A 152 -3.65 -14.52 -12.51
CA GLY A 152 -3.04 -15.65 -13.26
C GLY A 152 -1.61 -15.94 -12.82
N TYR A 153 -1.13 -15.28 -11.77
CA TYR A 153 0.21 -15.40 -11.24
C TYR A 153 0.19 -15.87 -9.77
N HIS A 154 1.34 -16.36 -9.33
CA HIS A 154 1.57 -16.76 -7.95
C HIS A 154 2.87 -16.11 -7.46
N GLY A 155 2.74 -14.94 -6.86
CA GLY A 155 3.85 -14.16 -6.34
C GLY A 155 4.30 -14.61 -4.94
N LEU A 156 5.61 -14.62 -4.73
CA LEU A 156 6.17 -14.75 -3.37
C LEU A 156 5.76 -13.57 -2.49
N ARG A 157 5.53 -12.41 -3.10
CA ARG A 157 5.02 -11.20 -2.47
C ARG A 157 3.94 -10.56 -3.33
N ARG A 158 2.95 -9.94 -2.68
CA ARG A 158 1.93 -9.09 -3.33
C ARG A 158 2.10 -7.66 -2.83
N VAL A 159 2.26 -6.73 -3.76
CA VAL A 159 2.59 -5.34 -3.45
C VAL A 159 1.68 -4.38 -4.22
N ILE A 160 1.16 -3.38 -3.52
CA ILE A 160 0.54 -2.20 -4.13
C ILE A 160 1.51 -1.04 -3.97
N ASP A 161 1.91 -0.42 -5.07
CA ASP A 161 2.61 0.85 -5.14
C ASP A 161 1.57 1.95 -5.37
N VAL A 162 1.30 2.78 -4.36
CA VAL A 162 0.33 3.88 -4.46
C VAL A 162 1.05 5.23 -4.51
N SER A 163 0.80 6.00 -5.58
CA SER A 163 1.35 7.34 -5.76
C SER A 163 0.27 8.40 -5.86
N GLY A 164 0.52 9.58 -5.29
CA GLY A 164 -0.41 10.72 -5.34
C GLY A 164 0.13 11.95 -4.62
N ASP A 165 -0.51 13.12 -4.87
CA ASP A 165 -0.12 14.43 -4.32
C ASP A 165 -1.04 14.93 -3.19
N GLY A 166 -1.98 14.11 -2.72
CA GLY A 166 -2.96 14.51 -1.71
C GLY A 166 -3.37 13.40 -0.73
N ALA A 167 -4.03 13.82 0.36
CA ALA A 167 -4.66 12.93 1.31
C ALA A 167 -6.01 12.43 0.81
N ASN A 168 -6.47 11.30 1.34
CA ASN A 168 -7.82 10.77 1.09
C ASN A 168 -8.88 11.83 1.43
N ASN A 169 -9.73 12.18 0.45
CA ASN A 169 -10.80 13.18 0.63
C ASN A 169 -12.16 12.70 0.12
N ALA A 170 -12.25 11.44 -0.29
CA ALA A 170 -13.47 10.82 -0.79
C ALA A 170 -13.49 9.31 -0.51
N GLY A 171 -14.68 8.73 -0.44
CA GLY A 171 -14.87 7.32 -0.18
C GLY A 171 -14.72 6.93 1.29
N PRO A 172 -14.49 5.65 1.57
CA PRO A 172 -14.24 5.16 2.92
C PRO A 172 -12.99 5.79 3.56
N LEU A 173 -12.89 5.69 4.89
CA LEU A 173 -11.68 6.10 5.60
C LEU A 173 -10.49 5.24 5.17
N VAL A 174 -9.32 5.87 5.01
CA VAL A 174 -8.12 5.20 4.48
C VAL A 174 -7.62 4.10 5.40
N VAL A 175 -7.61 4.30 6.73
CA VAL A 175 -7.04 3.35 7.68
C VAL A 175 -7.77 2.00 7.70
N PRO A 176 -9.11 1.92 7.86
CA PRO A 176 -9.80 0.65 7.77
C PRO A 176 -9.60 -0.06 6.42
N THR A 177 -9.54 0.70 5.32
CA THR A 177 -9.30 0.13 3.99
C THR A 177 -7.89 -0.43 3.85
N ARG A 178 -6.88 0.31 4.32
CA ARG A 178 -5.50 -0.17 4.42
C ARG A 178 -5.44 -1.49 5.19
N ASP A 179 -6.02 -1.51 6.38
CA ASP A 179 -5.97 -2.67 7.26
C ASP A 179 -6.63 -3.91 6.62
N ASP A 180 -7.72 -3.72 5.87
CA ASP A 180 -8.37 -4.78 5.08
C ASP A 180 -7.45 -5.34 3.96
N VAL A 181 -6.68 -4.48 3.31
CA VAL A 181 -5.65 -4.89 2.32
C VAL A 181 -4.53 -5.67 2.99
N LEU A 182 -4.07 -5.22 4.17
CA LEU A 182 -3.01 -5.90 4.94
C LEU A 182 -3.45 -7.29 5.42
N VAL A 183 -4.69 -7.43 5.87
CA VAL A 183 -5.27 -8.74 6.26
C VAL A 183 -5.27 -9.73 5.09
N ALA A 184 -5.39 -9.25 3.85
CA ALA A 184 -5.25 -10.08 2.66
C ALA A 184 -3.78 -10.48 2.34
N GLY A 185 -2.81 -10.09 3.17
CA GLY A 185 -1.39 -10.39 2.98
C GLY A 185 -0.73 -9.56 1.87
N ILE A 186 -1.24 -8.37 1.58
CA ILE A 186 -0.72 -7.47 0.56
C ILE A 186 0.03 -6.35 1.26
N THR A 187 1.25 -6.04 0.82
CA THR A 187 2.05 -4.90 1.29
C THR A 187 1.68 -3.65 0.48
N ILE A 188 1.58 -2.51 1.14
CA ILE A 188 1.32 -1.21 0.50
C ILE A 188 2.55 -0.33 0.68
N ASN A 189 3.14 0.12 -0.42
CA ASN A 189 4.22 1.12 -0.46
C ASN A 189 3.70 2.44 -1.02
N GLY A 190 4.33 3.55 -0.63
CA GLY A 190 3.88 4.90 -0.97
C GLY A 190 4.90 5.72 -1.77
N LEU A 191 4.39 6.50 -2.74
CA LEU A 191 5.14 7.51 -3.49
C LEU A 191 4.42 8.87 -3.38
N PRO A 192 4.48 9.55 -2.21
CA PRO A 192 3.87 10.87 -2.06
C PRO A 192 4.62 11.92 -2.89
N ILE A 193 3.86 12.67 -3.69
CA ILE A 193 4.35 13.72 -4.59
C ILE A 193 4.15 15.06 -3.90
N MET A 194 5.24 15.74 -3.55
CA MET A 194 5.27 16.94 -2.70
C MET A 194 5.96 18.11 -3.43
N LEU A 195 5.60 18.33 -4.69
CA LEU A 195 6.21 19.37 -5.53
C LEU A 195 5.61 20.77 -5.29
N LYS A 196 4.40 20.82 -4.76
CA LYS A 196 3.68 22.07 -4.47
C LYS A 196 3.94 22.53 -3.04
N ARG A 197 4.00 23.85 -2.85
CA ARG A 197 4.01 24.45 -1.52
C ARG A 197 2.57 24.67 -1.07
N PRO A 198 2.15 24.10 0.06
CA PRO A 198 0.83 24.36 0.59
C PRO A 198 0.64 25.86 0.88
N TYR A 199 -0.52 26.38 0.53
CA TYR A 199 -0.94 27.72 0.93
C TYR A 199 -2.43 27.71 1.29
N PRO A 200 -2.94 28.69 2.05
CA PRO A 200 -4.33 28.71 2.45
C PRO A 200 -5.26 28.64 1.22
N GLY A 201 -6.17 27.65 1.23
CA GLY A 201 -7.15 27.45 0.17
C GLY A 201 -6.77 26.36 -0.87
N THR A 202 -5.61 25.70 -0.75
CA THR A 202 -5.33 24.46 -1.51
C THR A 202 -5.64 23.20 -0.69
N MET A 203 -5.60 22.05 -1.36
CA MET A 203 -5.66 20.74 -0.72
C MET A 203 -4.26 20.13 -0.52
N ASP A 204 -3.21 20.90 -0.83
CA ASP A 204 -1.83 20.46 -0.69
C ASP A 204 -1.44 20.32 0.78
N MET A 205 -0.59 19.36 1.10
CA MET A 205 -0.14 19.08 2.46
C MET A 205 1.38 19.15 2.56
N GLU A 206 1.87 19.83 3.61
CA GLU A 206 3.31 19.94 3.87
C GLU A 206 3.94 18.59 4.27
N ASN A 207 3.20 17.81 5.07
CA ASN A 207 3.67 16.53 5.62
C ASN A 207 2.94 15.34 4.99
N LEU A 208 2.80 15.32 3.67
CA LEU A 208 2.13 14.24 2.97
C LEU A 208 2.88 12.90 3.12
N ASP A 209 4.20 12.94 3.21
CA ASP A 209 5.01 11.76 3.49
C ASP A 209 4.70 11.14 4.86
N VAL A 210 4.53 11.97 5.89
CA VAL A 210 4.11 11.52 7.23
C VAL A 210 2.68 10.94 7.19
N TYR A 211 1.78 11.55 6.41
CA TYR A 211 0.44 11.00 6.21
C TYR A 211 0.48 9.61 5.54
N TYR A 212 1.33 9.44 4.52
CA TYR A 212 1.51 8.13 3.89
C TYR A 212 2.08 7.12 4.86
N GLU A 213 3.11 7.47 5.63
CA GLU A 213 3.72 6.59 6.64
C GLU A 213 2.73 6.15 7.71
N ASP A 214 1.92 7.06 8.25
CA ASP A 214 1.04 6.78 9.38
C ASP A 214 -0.31 6.18 8.97
N CYS A 215 -0.83 6.53 7.78
CA CYS A 215 -2.21 6.28 7.41
C CYS A 215 -2.40 5.38 6.17
N VAL A 216 -1.44 5.35 5.24
CA VAL A 216 -1.61 4.72 3.92
C VAL A 216 -0.85 3.42 3.78
N ILE A 217 0.45 3.42 4.07
CA ILE A 217 1.31 2.26 3.87
C ILE A 217 1.14 1.23 4.99
N GLY A 218 1.58 0.01 4.72
CA GLY A 218 1.62 -1.06 5.72
C GLY A 218 2.00 -2.41 5.14
N GLY A 219 2.17 -3.38 6.03
CA GLY A 219 2.62 -4.71 5.70
C GLY A 219 4.13 -4.89 5.88
N PRO A 220 4.63 -6.14 5.73
CA PRO A 220 6.04 -6.44 5.94
C PRO A 220 6.93 -5.67 4.98
N GLY A 221 7.82 -4.84 5.54
CA GLY A 221 8.78 -4.09 4.74
C GLY A 221 8.23 -2.90 3.98
N ALA A 222 7.03 -2.43 4.32
CA ALA A 222 6.43 -1.26 3.72
C ALA A 222 7.30 -0.02 3.89
N PHE A 223 7.37 0.82 2.86
CA PHE A 223 8.19 2.02 2.84
C PHE A 223 7.58 3.14 2.01
N VAL A 224 8.07 4.36 2.24
CA VAL A 224 7.70 5.58 1.49
C VAL A 224 8.94 6.15 0.83
N VAL A 225 8.80 6.59 -0.42
CA VAL A 225 9.80 7.38 -1.14
C VAL A 225 9.16 8.71 -1.53
N PRO A 226 9.37 9.81 -0.77
CA PRO A 226 8.76 11.09 -1.07
C PRO A 226 9.47 11.80 -2.22
N ILE A 227 8.70 12.43 -3.13
CA ILE A 227 9.22 13.26 -4.21
C ILE A 227 9.02 14.73 -3.84
N ARG A 228 10.10 15.43 -3.53
CA ARG A 228 10.09 16.85 -3.16
C ARG A 228 10.65 17.78 -4.23
N GLU A 229 11.34 17.23 -5.22
CA GLU A 229 12.00 17.97 -6.29
C GLU A 229 11.69 17.33 -7.63
N ARG A 230 11.22 18.15 -8.60
CA ARG A 230 10.91 17.69 -9.97
C ARG A 230 12.10 16.99 -10.63
N ALA A 231 13.30 17.53 -10.47
CA ALA A 231 14.52 16.97 -11.04
C ALA A 231 14.84 15.55 -10.54
N LYS A 232 14.32 15.18 -9.37
CA LYS A 232 14.53 13.85 -8.77
C LYS A 232 13.39 12.86 -8.99
N PHE A 233 12.37 13.25 -9.75
CA PHE A 233 11.19 12.42 -9.93
C PHE A 233 11.53 11.04 -10.51
N ILE A 234 12.26 11.02 -11.61
CA ILE A 234 12.66 9.77 -12.30
C ILE A 234 13.55 8.91 -11.39
N GLU A 235 14.52 9.54 -10.71
CA GLU A 235 15.41 8.83 -9.79
C GLU A 235 14.65 8.20 -8.60
N ALA A 236 13.73 8.94 -8.00
CA ALA A 236 12.92 8.48 -6.87
C ALA A 236 12.01 7.31 -7.28
N THR A 237 11.31 7.43 -8.41
CA THR A 237 10.46 6.36 -8.95
C THR A 237 11.28 5.11 -9.27
N ARG A 238 12.45 5.26 -9.91
CA ARG A 238 13.35 4.15 -10.18
C ARG A 238 13.83 3.48 -8.89
N THR A 239 14.31 4.26 -7.92
CA THR A 239 14.75 3.74 -6.63
C THR A 239 13.66 2.94 -5.96
N LYS A 240 12.43 3.50 -5.93
CA LYS A 240 11.28 2.83 -5.34
C LYS A 240 10.98 1.49 -6.03
N LEU A 241 10.87 1.49 -7.35
CA LEU A 241 10.54 0.29 -8.12
C LEU A 241 11.62 -0.81 -7.99
N VAL A 242 12.89 -0.43 -7.97
CA VAL A 242 14.02 -1.35 -7.73
C VAL A 242 13.93 -1.98 -6.34
N LEU A 243 13.63 -1.20 -5.30
CA LEU A 243 13.48 -1.70 -3.93
C LEU A 243 12.31 -2.68 -3.82
N GLU A 244 11.21 -2.44 -4.51
CA GLU A 244 10.05 -3.33 -4.55
C GLU A 244 10.38 -4.68 -5.17
N VAL A 245 11.07 -4.66 -6.31
CA VAL A 245 11.45 -5.88 -7.01
C VAL A 245 12.53 -6.64 -6.25
N ALA A 246 13.55 -5.97 -5.75
CA ALA A 246 14.62 -6.58 -4.97
C ALA A 246 14.16 -7.15 -3.62
N GLY A 247 12.96 -6.80 -3.15
CA GLY A 247 12.50 -7.16 -1.81
C GLY A 247 13.37 -6.56 -0.71
N ARG A 248 14.11 -5.51 -1.04
CA ARG A 248 14.98 -4.80 -0.09
C ARG A 248 14.21 -3.65 0.52
N GLN A 249 14.39 -3.48 1.82
CA GLN A 249 13.94 -2.26 2.49
C GLN A 249 15.02 -1.19 2.31
N PRO A 250 14.64 0.11 2.18
CA PRO A 250 15.56 1.18 2.52
C PRO A 250 16.08 0.88 3.93
N GLU A 251 17.33 1.26 4.22
CA GLU A 251 17.91 1.03 5.56
C GLU A 251 16.86 1.26 6.65
N PRO A 252 16.65 0.29 7.57
CA PRO A 252 15.53 0.38 8.50
C PRO A 252 15.72 1.62 9.38
N ARG A 253 14.90 2.64 9.17
CA ARG A 253 14.55 3.53 10.27
C ARG A 253 13.89 2.62 11.30
N VAL A 254 14.58 2.33 12.38
CA VAL A 254 14.00 1.67 13.54
C VAL A 254 12.94 2.64 14.07
N ILE A 255 11.72 2.50 13.56
CA ILE A 255 10.55 3.12 14.18
C ILE A 255 10.18 2.13 15.26
N PRO A 256 10.32 2.51 16.56
CA PRO A 256 9.84 1.65 17.62
C PRO A 256 8.39 1.30 17.35
N ALA A 257 8.03 0.02 17.44
CA ALA A 257 6.65 -0.43 17.42
C ALA A 257 5.97 0.09 18.69
N SER A 258 5.67 1.38 18.73
CA SER A 258 4.85 1.99 19.75
C SER A 258 3.45 2.13 19.18
N SER A 259 2.46 1.77 20.00
CA SER A 259 1.05 2.11 19.80
C SER A 259 0.83 3.64 19.92
N GLN A 260 1.65 4.43 19.25
CA GLN A 260 1.52 5.89 19.22
C GLN A 260 0.40 6.26 18.27
N ALA A 261 -0.43 7.20 18.71
CA ALA A 261 -1.40 7.85 17.83
C ALA A 261 -0.66 8.40 16.59
N PRO A 262 -1.29 8.37 15.40
CA PRO A 262 -0.68 8.91 14.19
C PRO A 262 -0.19 10.35 14.43
N ARG A 263 1.00 10.68 13.93
CA ARG A 263 1.60 12.03 14.02
C ARG A 263 0.74 13.09 13.32
N ILE A 264 -0.09 12.63 12.36
CA ILE A 264 -1.03 13.45 11.62
C ILE A 264 -2.40 12.76 11.60
N SER A 265 -3.50 13.55 11.58
CA SER A 265 -4.85 12.97 11.50
C SER A 265 -5.06 12.23 10.17
N CYS A 266 -5.38 10.95 10.22
CA CYS A 266 -5.68 10.17 9.02
C CYS A 266 -7.01 10.55 8.34
N THR A 267 -7.79 11.45 8.94
CA THR A 267 -9.00 12.05 8.35
C THR A 267 -8.79 13.51 7.93
N ILE A 268 -7.53 13.94 7.76
CA ILE A 268 -7.21 15.33 7.46
C ILE A 268 -7.75 15.75 6.09
N GLY A 269 -7.68 14.87 5.08
CA GLY A 269 -8.16 15.19 3.74
C GLY A 269 -9.67 15.38 3.69
N GLU A 270 -10.44 14.54 4.40
CA GLU A 270 -11.88 14.66 4.54
C GLU A 270 -12.26 15.98 5.25
N LYS A 271 -11.53 16.34 6.32
CA LYS A 271 -11.74 17.60 7.03
C LYS A 271 -11.44 18.80 6.13
N MET A 272 -10.31 18.84 5.46
CA MET A 272 -9.95 19.91 4.52
C MET A 272 -11.01 20.06 3.42
N TRP A 273 -11.55 18.95 2.94
CA TRP A 273 -12.63 18.96 1.96
C TRP A 273 -13.93 19.55 2.55
N GLN A 274 -14.33 19.11 3.73
CA GLN A 274 -15.53 19.62 4.43
C GLN A 274 -15.43 21.10 4.72
N ASP A 275 -14.29 21.58 5.23
CA ASP A 275 -14.06 22.98 5.54
C ASP A 275 -14.14 23.86 4.29
N ARG A 276 -13.70 23.36 3.14
CA ARG A 276 -13.70 24.10 1.89
C ARG A 276 -15.06 24.11 1.16
N TRP A 277 -15.77 23.02 1.21
CA TRP A 277 -16.95 22.78 0.37
C TRP A 277 -18.21 22.46 1.16
N GLY A 278 -18.11 22.02 2.40
CA GLY A 278 -19.23 21.58 3.23
C GLY A 278 -20.20 22.71 3.64
N GLY A 279 -19.72 23.96 3.69
CA GLY A 279 -20.56 25.14 3.99
C GLY A 279 -21.39 25.67 2.80
N ARG A 280 -21.16 25.16 1.59
CA ARG A 280 -21.87 25.66 0.37
C ARG A 280 -23.13 24.88 0.00
N GLY A 281 -23.51 23.88 0.78
CA GLY A 281 -24.63 22.96 0.48
C GLY A 281 -25.98 23.32 1.10
N LEU A 282 -26.13 24.45 1.80
CA LEU A 282 -27.38 24.79 2.53
C LEU A 282 -28.14 25.99 2.00
N ASP A 283 -27.74 26.60 0.88
CA ASP A 283 -28.41 27.80 0.33
C ASP A 283 -29.19 27.57 -0.96
N PHE A 284 -29.65 26.34 -1.22
CA PHE A 284 -30.65 26.10 -2.26
C PHE A 284 -31.93 25.55 -1.63
N GLN A 285 -32.76 26.50 -1.11
CA GLN A 285 -34.21 26.33 -0.99
C GLN A 285 -34.87 26.81 -2.27
#